data_30782a8561352edef054c67d9e4b346e
#
_entry.id   30782a8561352edef054c67d9e4b346e
#
_cell.length_a   1.000
_cell.length_b   1.000
_cell.length_c   1.000
_cell.angle_alpha   90.00
_cell.angle_beta   90.00
_cell.angle_gamma   90.00
#
_symmetry.space_group_name_H-M   'P 1'
#
loop_
_entity.id
_entity.type
_entity.pdbx_description
1 polymer ?
#
loop_
_entity_poly.entity_id
_entity_poly.type
_entity_poly.pdbx_seq_one_letter_code
_entity_poly.pdbx_strand_id
1 'polypeptide(L)'
;MAGRITKRGEALVVDTTGPDRLLVMKNYCHGVMSLVPVRHDPVTGGMDIEDLALKFTEKTAAVYFENPSYLGFLETQGQQIAEMAHARGGLCVVGVDPISLGVIAPPSHYGADIVCGDIQPLGVHMNFGGGQGGFISTRDEERFVMEYPSLLFGIAKTAVEGEWGFGDV
;
A
#
# COMPACT_ATOMS: atom_id res chain seq x y z
N MET A 1 -1.01 6.50 6.25
CA MET A 1 0.31 6.94 5.78
C MET A 1 0.21 7.87 4.57
N ALA A 2 -0.19 7.39 3.38
CA ALA A 2 -0.14 8.19 2.16
C ALA A 2 -0.74 9.60 2.28
N GLY A 3 -1.92 9.74 2.87
CA GLY A 3 -2.55 11.05 3.09
C GLY A 3 -1.74 11.99 3.98
N ARG A 4 -1.07 11.46 5.02
CA ARG A 4 -0.22 12.28 5.90
C ARG A 4 1.08 12.70 5.21
N ILE A 5 1.70 11.78 4.44
CA ILE A 5 2.91 12.06 3.66
C ILE A 5 2.65 13.13 2.59
N THR A 6 1.58 12.98 1.82
CA THR A 6 1.26 13.88 0.69
C THR A 6 0.46 15.11 1.10
N LYS A 7 -0.11 15.14 2.31
CA LYS A 7 -1.07 16.14 2.79
C LYS A 7 -2.34 16.21 1.90
N ARG A 8 -2.74 15.07 1.35
CA ARG A 8 -3.90 14.94 0.45
C ARG A 8 -4.91 13.95 1.03
N GLY A 9 -6.19 14.09 0.64
CA GLY A 9 -7.31 13.38 1.25
C GLY A 9 -8.06 12.41 0.35
N GLU A 10 -7.48 11.95 -0.76
CA GLU A 10 -8.13 11.04 -1.70
C GLU A 10 -7.22 9.87 -2.07
N ALA A 11 -7.76 8.67 -2.17
CA ALA A 11 -7.05 7.51 -2.71
C ALA A 11 -7.87 6.89 -3.85
N LEU A 12 -7.20 6.62 -4.96
CA LEU A 12 -7.77 5.90 -6.10
C LEU A 12 -7.57 4.40 -5.85
N VAL A 13 -8.66 3.63 -5.96
CA VAL A 13 -8.67 2.20 -5.63
C VAL A 13 -9.29 1.43 -6.79
N VAL A 14 -8.58 0.44 -7.32
CA VAL A 14 -9.13 -0.38 -8.41
C VAL A 14 -10.36 -1.16 -7.92
N ASP A 15 -11.39 -1.24 -8.73
CA ASP A 15 -12.68 -1.88 -8.37
C ASP A 15 -12.62 -3.41 -8.29
N THR A 16 -11.50 -4.02 -8.71
CA THR A 16 -11.18 -5.44 -8.50
C THR A 16 -10.57 -5.73 -7.11
N THR A 17 -10.45 -4.73 -6.25
CA THR A 17 -9.99 -4.91 -4.86
C THR A 17 -10.93 -5.82 -4.09
N GLY A 18 -10.39 -6.74 -3.29
CA GLY A 18 -11.15 -7.68 -2.47
C GLY A 18 -12.23 -6.98 -1.64
N PRO A 19 -13.50 -7.44 -1.68
CA PRO A 19 -14.62 -6.73 -1.06
C PRO A 19 -14.45 -6.54 0.45
N ASP A 20 -13.92 -7.53 1.16
CA ASP A 20 -13.67 -7.43 2.60
C ASP A 20 -12.59 -6.39 2.90
N ARG A 21 -11.52 -6.40 2.12
CA ARG A 21 -10.42 -5.43 2.24
C ARG A 21 -10.89 -4.02 1.93
N LEU A 22 -11.71 -3.86 0.88
CA LEU A 22 -12.30 -2.57 0.54
C LEU A 22 -13.24 -2.06 1.65
N LEU A 23 -13.99 -2.96 2.29
CA LEU A 23 -14.86 -2.60 3.42
C LEU A 23 -14.04 -2.09 4.62
N VAL A 24 -12.95 -2.78 4.96
CA VAL A 24 -12.02 -2.35 6.01
C VAL A 24 -11.39 -1.01 5.66
N MET A 25 -10.92 -0.84 4.42
CA MET A 25 -10.38 0.45 3.96
C MET A 25 -11.39 1.57 4.09
N LYS A 26 -12.64 1.37 3.68
CA LYS A 26 -13.72 2.36 3.83
C LYS A 26 -13.94 2.75 5.29
N ASN A 27 -13.92 1.77 6.18
CA ASN A 27 -14.11 2.00 7.62
C ASN A 27 -12.97 2.84 8.21
N TYR A 28 -11.72 2.48 7.94
CA TYR A 28 -10.57 3.21 8.47
C TYR A 28 -10.32 4.57 7.81
N CYS A 29 -10.74 4.74 6.56
CA CYS A 29 -10.63 6.01 5.85
C CYS A 29 -11.77 6.98 6.15
N HIS A 30 -12.84 6.52 6.79
CA HIS A 30 -14.01 7.35 7.08
C HIS A 30 -13.65 8.64 7.83
N GLY A 31 -14.06 9.77 7.28
CA GLY A 31 -13.79 11.10 7.86
C GLY A 31 -12.37 11.63 7.66
N VAL A 32 -11.46 10.82 7.09
CA VAL A 32 -10.05 11.19 6.91
C VAL A 32 -9.65 11.21 5.43
N MET A 33 -10.15 10.26 4.65
CA MET A 33 -9.77 10.08 3.25
C MET A 33 -10.94 9.54 2.44
N SER A 34 -11.13 10.07 1.24
CA SER A 34 -12.10 9.55 0.28
C SER A 34 -11.48 8.43 -0.55
N LEU A 35 -12.22 7.35 -0.75
CA LEU A 35 -11.83 6.28 -1.67
C LEU A 35 -12.62 6.45 -2.98
N VAL A 36 -11.91 6.65 -4.07
CA VAL A 36 -12.49 6.82 -5.42
C VAL A 36 -12.20 5.57 -6.23
N PRO A 37 -13.23 4.85 -6.70
CA PRO A 37 -13.02 3.65 -7.49
C PRO A 37 -12.49 3.99 -8.89
N VAL A 38 -11.48 3.21 -9.32
CA VAL A 38 -10.97 3.19 -10.69
C VAL A 38 -11.43 1.89 -11.33
N ARG A 39 -11.94 1.98 -12.55
CA ARG A 39 -12.38 0.79 -13.30
C ARG A 39 -11.21 -0.12 -13.63
N HIS A 40 -11.51 -1.38 -13.82
CA HIS A 40 -10.61 -2.34 -14.44
C HIS A 40 -10.89 -2.46 -15.95
N ASP A 41 -9.91 -2.87 -16.69
CA ASP A 41 -10.06 -3.30 -18.08
C ASP A 41 -10.76 -4.69 -18.09
N PRO A 42 -11.94 -4.84 -18.73
CA PRO A 42 -12.69 -6.09 -18.69
C PRO A 42 -12.04 -7.24 -19.46
N VAL A 43 -11.02 -6.96 -20.26
CA VAL A 43 -10.30 -7.99 -21.04
C VAL A 43 -9.12 -8.53 -20.25
N THR A 44 -8.35 -7.64 -19.61
CA THR A 44 -7.11 -8.00 -18.90
C THR A 44 -7.33 -8.18 -17.40
N GLY A 45 -8.37 -7.57 -16.84
CA GLY A 45 -8.62 -7.50 -15.40
C GLY A 45 -7.72 -6.49 -14.66
N GLY A 46 -6.74 -5.90 -15.34
CA GLY A 46 -5.86 -4.86 -14.78
C GLY A 46 -6.56 -3.51 -14.64
N MET A 47 -5.89 -2.53 -14.04
CA MET A 47 -6.44 -1.19 -13.88
C MET A 47 -6.60 -0.48 -15.24
N ASP A 48 -7.75 0.14 -15.45
CA ASP A 48 -7.98 1.01 -16.62
C ASP A 48 -7.16 2.30 -16.47
N ILE A 49 -6.08 2.38 -17.24
CA ILE A 49 -5.14 3.51 -17.19
C ILE A 49 -5.77 4.83 -17.62
N GLU A 50 -6.74 4.80 -18.55
CA GLU A 50 -7.43 6.02 -18.99
C GLU A 50 -8.34 6.54 -17.86
N ASP A 51 -9.08 5.65 -17.22
CA ASP A 51 -9.92 6.00 -16.07
C ASP A 51 -9.08 6.48 -14.88
N LEU A 52 -7.93 5.85 -14.64
CA LEU A 52 -6.96 6.31 -13.64
C LEU A 52 -6.50 7.74 -13.95
N ALA A 53 -6.11 8.02 -15.20
CA ALA A 53 -5.63 9.33 -15.63
C ALA A 53 -6.69 10.44 -15.47
N LEU A 54 -7.94 10.13 -15.77
CA LEU A 54 -9.08 11.04 -15.64
C LEU A 54 -9.43 11.35 -14.18
N LYS A 55 -9.31 10.37 -13.29
CA LYS A 55 -9.67 10.50 -11.88
C LYS A 55 -8.55 11.06 -11.00
N PHE A 56 -7.31 11.03 -11.48
CA PHE A 56 -6.18 11.51 -10.71
C PHE A 56 -6.19 13.04 -10.63
N THR A 57 -6.38 13.57 -9.43
CA THR A 57 -6.43 15.02 -9.16
C THR A 57 -5.32 15.44 -8.19
N GLU A 58 -5.21 16.75 -7.96
CA GLU A 58 -4.29 17.28 -6.91
C GLU A 58 -4.67 16.86 -5.50
N LYS A 59 -5.88 16.33 -5.28
CA LYS A 59 -6.34 15.78 -4.01
C LYS A 59 -5.90 14.34 -3.80
N THR A 60 -5.43 13.66 -4.86
CA THR A 60 -5.08 12.26 -4.84
C THR A 60 -3.76 12.04 -4.13
N ALA A 61 -3.83 11.38 -2.97
CA ALA A 61 -2.69 10.99 -2.14
C ALA A 61 -2.01 9.73 -2.65
N ALA A 62 -2.80 8.76 -3.12
CA ALA A 62 -2.28 7.45 -3.53
C ALA A 62 -3.18 6.77 -4.56
N VAL A 63 -2.55 5.85 -5.29
CA VAL A 63 -3.22 4.81 -6.07
C VAL A 63 -3.00 3.47 -5.37
N TYR A 64 -4.05 2.68 -5.18
CA TYR A 64 -3.99 1.35 -4.58
C TYR A 64 -4.48 0.29 -5.56
N PHE A 65 -3.73 -0.78 -5.66
CA PHE A 65 -4.15 -2.02 -6.32
C PHE A 65 -3.57 -3.25 -5.63
N GLU A 66 -4.11 -4.43 -5.95
CA GLU A 66 -3.63 -5.72 -5.46
C GLU A 66 -2.91 -6.47 -6.57
N ASN A 67 -1.79 -7.10 -6.24
CA ASN A 67 -1.06 -7.93 -7.19
C ASN A 67 -0.52 -9.21 -6.51
N PRO A 68 -1.11 -10.40 -6.77
CA PRO A 68 -2.30 -10.66 -7.60
C PRO A 68 -3.56 -9.98 -7.09
N SER A 69 -4.50 -9.66 -7.98
CA SER A 69 -5.81 -9.12 -7.61
C SER A 69 -6.68 -10.17 -6.93
N TYR A 70 -7.74 -9.73 -6.24
CA TYR A 70 -8.74 -10.62 -5.64
C TYR A 70 -9.37 -11.60 -6.65
N LEU A 71 -9.50 -11.20 -7.90
CA LEU A 71 -10.05 -12.05 -8.97
C LEU A 71 -9.00 -12.96 -9.62
N GLY A 72 -7.75 -12.94 -9.16
CA GLY A 72 -6.67 -13.79 -9.65
C GLY A 72 -5.92 -13.24 -10.88
N PHE A 73 -6.16 -12.00 -11.29
CA PHE A 73 -5.40 -11.35 -12.35
C PHE A 73 -4.07 -10.81 -11.81
N LEU A 74 -3.08 -10.77 -12.68
CA LEU A 74 -1.83 -10.06 -12.43
C LEU A 74 -1.91 -8.65 -13.03
N GLU A 75 -1.57 -7.65 -12.22
CA GLU A 75 -1.42 -6.27 -12.70
C GLU A 75 -0.06 -6.13 -13.40
N THR A 76 -0.09 -6.12 -14.73
CA THR A 76 1.11 -6.03 -15.55
C THR A 76 1.57 -4.61 -15.82
N GLN A 77 0.72 -3.62 -15.54
CA GLN A 77 0.97 -2.19 -15.75
C GLN A 77 1.45 -1.49 -14.47
N GLY A 78 1.87 -2.26 -13.45
CA GLY A 78 2.25 -1.72 -12.15
C GLY A 78 3.28 -0.59 -12.22
N GLN A 79 4.28 -0.71 -13.11
CA GLN A 79 5.28 0.35 -13.33
C GLN A 79 4.64 1.63 -13.88
N GLN A 80 3.78 1.52 -14.89
CA GLN A 80 3.09 2.67 -15.48
C GLN A 80 2.19 3.35 -14.46
N ILE A 81 1.48 2.59 -13.63
CA ILE A 81 0.64 3.11 -12.55
C ILE A 81 1.49 3.89 -11.54
N ALA A 82 2.63 3.34 -11.13
CA ALA A 82 3.55 3.99 -10.19
C ALA A 82 4.12 5.29 -10.77
N GLU A 83 4.59 5.27 -12.02
CA GLU A 83 5.10 6.45 -12.72
C GLU A 83 4.05 7.55 -12.84
N MET A 84 2.80 7.19 -13.16
CA MET A 84 1.69 8.15 -13.21
C MET A 84 1.37 8.77 -11.84
N ALA A 85 1.42 7.97 -10.78
CA ALA A 85 1.23 8.46 -9.43
C ALA A 85 2.34 9.44 -9.04
N HIS A 86 3.60 9.07 -9.26
CA HIS A 86 4.77 9.88 -8.93
C HIS A 86 4.81 11.20 -9.71
N ALA A 87 4.52 11.15 -11.02
CA ALA A 87 4.49 12.35 -11.87
C ALA A 87 3.50 13.41 -11.37
N ARG A 88 2.50 13.01 -10.61
CA ARG A 88 1.48 13.90 -10.04
C ARG A 88 1.60 14.08 -8.53
N GLY A 89 2.73 13.63 -7.95
CA GLY A 89 3.04 13.76 -6.52
C GLY A 89 2.20 12.90 -5.59
N GLY A 90 1.59 11.84 -6.11
CA GLY A 90 0.94 10.79 -5.33
C GLY A 90 1.87 9.62 -5.05
N LEU A 91 1.39 8.65 -4.29
CA LEU A 91 2.11 7.42 -3.95
C LEU A 91 1.47 6.19 -4.59
N CYS A 92 2.29 5.20 -4.90
CA CYS A 92 1.85 3.89 -5.34
C CYS A 92 1.82 2.93 -4.14
N VAL A 93 0.64 2.40 -3.82
CA VAL A 93 0.41 1.46 -2.72
C VAL A 93 -0.06 0.13 -3.29
N VAL A 94 0.63 -0.95 -2.93
CA VAL A 94 0.34 -2.28 -3.49
C VAL A 94 0.04 -3.27 -2.38
N GLY A 95 -1.12 -3.92 -2.47
CA GLY A 95 -1.48 -5.08 -1.68
C GLY A 95 -0.90 -6.35 -2.30
N VAL A 96 -0.22 -7.21 -1.53
CA VAL A 96 0.36 -8.44 -2.05
C VAL A 96 0.03 -9.64 -1.16
N ASP A 97 -0.03 -10.81 -1.80
CA ASP A 97 0.14 -12.08 -1.12
C ASP A 97 1.64 -12.39 -1.04
N PRO A 98 2.24 -12.52 0.13
CA PRO A 98 3.68 -12.73 0.28
C PRO A 98 4.18 -14.01 -0.40
N ILE A 99 3.34 -15.05 -0.52
CA ILE A 99 3.72 -16.29 -1.23
C ILE A 99 3.92 -16.03 -2.71
N SER A 100 3.12 -15.16 -3.31
CA SER A 100 3.22 -14.83 -4.73
C SER A 100 4.58 -14.22 -5.10
N LEU A 101 5.24 -13.58 -4.16
CA LEU A 101 6.58 -12.99 -4.35
C LEU A 101 7.69 -14.03 -4.60
N GLY A 102 7.42 -15.31 -4.40
CA GLY A 102 8.29 -16.40 -4.85
C GLY A 102 8.26 -16.64 -6.36
N VAL A 103 7.30 -16.05 -7.07
CA VAL A 103 7.08 -16.26 -8.50
C VAL A 103 7.05 -14.95 -9.29
N ILE A 104 6.39 -13.91 -8.75
CA ILE A 104 6.25 -12.60 -9.41
C ILE A 104 7.22 -11.59 -8.81
N ALA A 105 7.56 -10.58 -9.60
CA ALA A 105 8.43 -9.50 -9.16
C ALA A 105 7.84 -8.74 -7.97
N PRO A 106 8.64 -8.44 -6.94
CA PRO A 106 8.18 -7.66 -5.80
C PRO A 106 7.79 -6.23 -6.22
N PRO A 107 6.77 -5.63 -5.58
CA PRO A 107 6.29 -4.30 -5.95
C PRO A 107 7.33 -3.19 -5.94
N SER A 108 8.38 -3.32 -5.13
CA SER A 108 9.50 -2.39 -5.12
C SER A 108 10.24 -2.29 -6.46
N HIS A 109 10.22 -3.37 -7.27
CA HIS A 109 10.88 -3.41 -8.57
C HIS A 109 10.14 -2.61 -9.65
N TYR A 110 8.86 -2.35 -9.45
CA TYR A 110 8.07 -1.54 -10.38
C TYR A 110 7.56 -0.23 -9.76
N GLY A 111 8.20 0.22 -8.68
CA GLY A 111 8.02 1.58 -8.17
C GLY A 111 7.00 1.75 -7.06
N ALA A 112 6.52 0.68 -6.42
CA ALA A 112 5.66 0.83 -5.25
C ALA A 112 6.40 1.56 -4.10
N ASP A 113 5.70 2.49 -3.47
CA ASP A 113 6.19 3.24 -2.31
C ASP A 113 5.84 2.55 -1.00
N ILE A 114 4.64 1.98 -0.94
CA ILE A 114 4.12 1.26 0.22
C ILE A 114 3.61 -0.10 -0.25
N VAL A 115 4.07 -1.15 0.40
CA VAL A 115 3.61 -2.52 0.16
C VAL A 115 2.99 -3.05 1.45
N CYS A 116 1.83 -3.67 1.34
CA CYS A 116 1.15 -4.26 2.51
C CYS A 116 0.49 -5.59 2.15
N GLY A 117 0.25 -6.41 3.15
CA GLY A 117 -0.39 -7.70 2.95
C GLY A 117 -0.59 -8.45 4.25
N ASP A 118 -1.15 -9.65 4.13
CA ASP A 118 -1.38 -10.55 5.25
C ASP A 118 -0.21 -11.53 5.40
N ILE A 119 0.14 -11.88 6.62
CA ILE A 119 1.13 -12.94 6.91
C ILE A 119 0.49 -14.30 7.14
N GLN A 120 -0.83 -14.38 7.13
CA GLN A 120 -1.53 -15.66 7.34
C GLN A 120 -1.08 -16.74 6.33
N PRO A 121 -0.87 -16.44 5.03
CA PRO A 121 -0.38 -17.42 4.06
C PRO A 121 1.01 -18.00 4.37
N LEU A 122 1.81 -17.32 5.20
CA LEU A 122 3.14 -17.80 5.63
C LEU A 122 3.08 -18.87 6.72
N GLY A 123 1.91 -19.42 7.02
CA GLY A 123 1.73 -20.54 7.95
C GLY A 123 1.26 -20.15 9.35
N VAL A 124 0.57 -19.04 9.48
CA VAL A 124 -0.07 -18.68 10.76
C VAL A 124 -1.22 -19.63 11.03
N HIS A 125 -1.16 -20.36 12.17
CA HIS A 125 -2.17 -21.34 12.55
C HIS A 125 -3.53 -20.71 12.89
N MET A 126 -4.59 -21.50 12.76
CA MET A 126 -5.98 -21.03 12.97
C MET A 126 -6.31 -20.59 14.40
N ASN A 127 -5.63 -21.08 15.44
CA ASN A 127 -5.70 -20.58 16.83
C ASN A 127 -7.11 -20.18 17.31
N PHE A 128 -8.10 -21.06 17.24
CA PHE A 128 -9.49 -20.79 17.67
C PHE A 128 -10.22 -19.62 16.97
N GLY A 129 -9.90 -19.34 15.73
CA GLY A 129 -10.58 -18.29 14.95
C GLY A 129 -9.67 -17.66 13.89
N GLY A 130 -8.48 -18.19 13.74
CA GLY A 130 -7.47 -17.72 12.80
C GLY A 130 -6.47 -16.77 13.43
N GLY A 131 -5.21 -16.96 13.06
CA GLY A 131 -4.15 -15.99 13.33
C GLY A 131 -4.35 -14.79 12.43
N GLN A 132 -4.29 -13.59 12.98
CA GLN A 132 -4.34 -12.37 12.24
C GLN A 132 -3.02 -11.63 12.39
N GLY A 133 -2.45 -11.24 11.29
CA GLY A 133 -1.26 -10.41 11.25
C GLY A 133 -1.06 -9.90 9.85
N GLY A 134 -0.47 -8.74 9.75
CA GLY A 134 -0.16 -8.12 8.49
C GLY A 134 1.24 -7.56 8.50
N PHE A 135 1.69 -7.15 7.34
CA PHE A 135 2.92 -6.41 7.17
C PHE A 135 2.68 -5.13 6.39
N ILE A 136 3.53 -4.17 6.64
CA ILE A 136 3.69 -2.97 5.85
C ILE A 136 5.19 -2.77 5.62
N SER A 137 5.56 -2.41 4.41
CA SER A 137 6.94 -2.16 4.01
C SER A 137 7.01 -0.92 3.15
N THR A 138 8.06 -0.13 3.33
CA THR A 138 8.36 1.07 2.56
C THR A 138 9.85 1.14 2.29
N ARG A 139 10.28 2.17 1.59
CA ARG A 139 11.69 2.54 1.58
C ARG A 139 12.09 3.03 2.96
N ASP A 140 13.35 2.81 3.33
CA ASP A 140 13.95 3.34 4.56
C ASP A 140 14.30 4.83 4.37
N GLU A 141 13.27 5.64 4.29
CA GLU A 141 13.34 7.10 4.17
C GLU A 141 12.53 7.72 5.31
N GLU A 142 13.06 8.74 5.96
CA GLU A 142 12.45 9.41 7.11
C GLU A 142 10.97 9.76 6.88
N ARG A 143 10.63 10.26 5.69
CA ARG A 143 9.25 10.64 5.34
C ARG A 143 8.24 9.48 5.38
N PHE A 144 8.71 8.23 5.24
CA PHE A 144 7.86 7.04 5.38
C PHE A 144 7.90 6.52 6.82
N VAL A 145 9.10 6.43 7.39
CA VAL A 145 9.33 5.86 8.72
C VAL A 145 8.54 6.63 9.78
N MET A 146 8.57 7.96 9.74
CA MET A 146 7.83 8.82 10.67
C MET A 146 6.31 8.74 10.56
N GLU A 147 5.80 8.11 9.52
CA GLU A 147 4.37 8.01 9.26
C GLU A 147 3.81 6.60 9.42
N TYR A 148 4.61 5.66 9.95
CA TYR A 148 4.13 4.31 10.24
C TYR A 148 2.94 4.35 11.21
N PRO A 149 1.96 3.42 11.08
CA PRO A 149 0.74 3.42 11.88
C PRO A 149 0.94 2.86 13.29
N SER A 150 2.16 2.51 13.67
CA SER A 150 2.53 1.99 14.99
C SER A 150 3.84 2.60 15.47
N LEU A 151 4.05 2.57 16.78
CA LEU A 151 5.33 2.95 17.36
C LEU A 151 6.41 1.98 16.88
N LEU A 152 7.52 2.53 16.42
CA LEU A 152 8.71 1.76 16.08
C LEU A 152 9.69 1.86 17.23
N PHE A 153 10.13 0.72 17.74
CA PHE A 153 11.16 0.64 18.75
C PHE A 153 12.48 0.20 18.12
N GLY A 154 13.53 0.84 18.49
CA GLY A 154 14.83 0.54 17.93
C GLY A 154 15.99 1.03 18.80
N ILE A 155 17.19 0.83 18.30
CA ILE A 155 18.40 1.38 18.90
C ILE A 155 18.82 2.58 18.04
N ALA A 156 18.85 3.75 18.64
CA ALA A 156 19.24 5.00 18.00
C ALA A 156 20.34 5.70 18.79
N LYS A 157 21.05 6.62 18.15
CA LYS A 157 22.01 7.50 18.84
C LYS A 157 21.23 8.42 19.77
N THR A 158 21.75 8.57 21.00
CA THR A 158 21.22 9.56 21.94
C THR A 158 21.75 10.97 21.62
N ALA A 159 21.30 11.99 22.40
CA ALA A 159 21.82 13.31 22.28
C ALA A 159 23.30 13.44 22.77
N VAL A 160 23.82 12.39 23.39
CA VAL A 160 25.22 12.34 23.87
C VAL A 160 26.06 11.60 22.82
N GLU A 161 27.14 12.22 22.39
CA GLU A 161 28.04 11.64 21.39
C GLU A 161 28.62 10.29 21.88
N GLY A 162 28.48 9.26 21.06
CA GLY A 162 28.96 7.90 21.33
C GLY A 162 28.00 7.02 22.12
N GLU A 163 26.88 7.55 22.61
CA GLU A 163 25.86 6.77 23.31
C GLU A 163 24.74 6.31 22.39
N TRP A 164 24.22 5.12 22.68
CA TRP A 164 23.08 4.50 22.01
C TRP A 164 22.00 4.17 23.03
N GLY A 165 20.78 4.49 22.69
CA GLY A 165 19.61 4.20 23.52
C GLY A 165 18.60 3.30 22.79
N PHE A 166 17.80 2.58 23.54
CA PHE A 166 16.64 1.86 23.05
C PHE A 166 15.38 2.68 23.39
N GLY A 167 14.54 2.91 22.39
CA GLY A 167 13.31 3.69 22.59
C GLY A 167 12.48 3.78 21.32
N ASP A 168 11.55 4.71 21.33
CA ASP A 168 10.77 5.06 20.14
C ASP A 168 11.69 5.75 19.11
N VAL A 169 11.57 5.34 17.85
CA VAL A 169 12.38 5.82 16.73
C VAL A 169 11.49 6.55 15.74
#